data_f942dde4c38bccc708180d74286ccff2
#
_entry.id   f942dde4c38bccc708180d74286ccff2
#
_cell.length_a   1.000
_cell.length_b   1.000
_cell.length_c   1.000
_cell.angle_alpha   90.00
_cell.angle_beta   90.00
_cell.angle_gamma   90.00
#
_symmetry.space_group_name_H-M   'P 1'
#
loop_
_entity.id
_entity.type
_entity.pdbx_description
1 polymer ?
#
loop_
_entity_poly.entity_id
_entity_poly.type
_entity_poly.pdbx_seq_one_letter_code
_entity_poly.pdbx_strand_id
1 'polypeptide(L)'
;EIPLRTFHNHRKAIEEIFDINIGCSKGGGYYYFIEHAEDMERGGVRSWLLNTFAVNNLINESHHLKRRILFEQIPSGQHFLTPLIEAMRDGVTVELTYQSFGRDEANTFEVEPYCVKVFRQRWYLVARSPYYDKVMIYSLDRMHDLEATGRAFDYPKSFDPEEFFRFSFGIIV
;
A
#
# COMPACT_ATOMS: atom_id res chain seq x y z
N GLU A 1 13.95 -31.44 7.35
CA GLU A 1 14.41 -30.49 8.41
C GLU A 1 15.04 -29.27 7.74
N ILE A 2 14.70 -28.07 8.22
CA ILE A 2 15.30 -26.83 7.74
C ILE A 2 16.59 -26.59 8.53
N PRO A 3 17.74 -26.34 7.88
CA PRO A 3 18.97 -26.01 8.59
C PRO A 3 18.80 -24.76 9.45
N LEU A 4 19.39 -24.74 10.65
CA LEU A 4 19.25 -23.65 11.61
C LEU A 4 19.66 -22.27 11.03
N ARG A 5 20.69 -22.26 10.19
CA ARG A 5 21.14 -21.06 9.48
C ARG A 5 20.08 -20.52 8.54
N THR A 6 19.41 -21.42 7.79
CA THR A 6 18.32 -21.05 6.87
C THR A 6 17.13 -20.50 7.65
N PHE A 7 16.78 -21.11 8.77
CA PHE A 7 15.74 -20.61 9.67
C PHE A 7 16.03 -19.17 10.16
N HIS A 8 17.24 -18.91 10.63
CA HIS A 8 17.61 -17.56 11.09
C HIS A 8 17.63 -16.53 9.97
N ASN A 9 18.03 -16.91 8.76
CA ASN A 9 17.95 -16.01 7.61
C ASN A 9 16.49 -15.67 7.26
N HIS A 10 15.60 -16.69 7.26
CA HIS A 10 14.18 -16.44 7.00
C HIS A 10 13.54 -15.58 8.11
N ARG A 11 13.89 -15.81 9.37
CA ARG A 11 13.42 -14.99 10.48
C ARG A 11 13.80 -13.52 10.27
N LYS A 12 15.06 -13.23 9.98
CA LYS A 12 15.53 -11.86 9.71
C LYS A 12 14.79 -11.22 8.52
N ALA A 13 14.62 -11.96 7.42
CA ALA A 13 13.88 -11.46 6.28
C ALA A 13 12.42 -11.12 6.63
N ILE A 14 11.77 -11.93 7.48
CA ILE A 14 10.42 -11.66 7.97
C ILE A 14 10.41 -10.41 8.86
N GLU A 15 11.38 -10.28 9.78
CA GLU A 15 11.53 -9.11 10.64
C GLU A 15 11.70 -7.83 9.81
N GLU A 16 12.52 -7.87 8.76
CA GLU A 16 12.76 -6.73 7.85
C GLU A 16 11.53 -6.40 6.97
N ILE A 17 10.89 -7.41 6.36
CA ILE A 17 9.75 -7.20 5.46
C ILE A 17 8.53 -6.64 6.20
N PHE A 18 8.26 -7.18 7.39
CA PHE A 18 7.07 -6.81 8.16
C PHE A 18 7.35 -5.79 9.26
N ASP A 19 8.61 -5.36 9.41
CA ASP A 19 9.07 -4.45 10.45
C ASP A 19 8.56 -4.87 11.85
N ILE A 20 8.82 -6.13 12.19
CA ILE A 20 8.46 -6.78 13.46
C ILE A 20 9.70 -7.35 14.13
N ASN A 21 9.63 -7.54 15.43
CA ASN A 21 10.66 -8.27 16.19
C ASN A 21 10.13 -9.67 16.57
N ILE A 22 10.94 -10.69 16.29
CA ILE A 22 10.63 -12.06 16.67
C ILE A 22 11.53 -12.48 17.82
N GLY A 23 10.98 -12.51 19.03
CA GLY A 23 11.63 -12.98 20.23
C GLY A 23 11.71 -14.52 20.27
N CYS A 24 12.63 -15.04 21.08
CA CYS A 24 12.75 -16.47 21.37
C CYS A 24 12.78 -16.69 22.87
N SER A 25 11.83 -17.45 23.40
CA SER A 25 11.84 -17.91 24.78
C SER A 25 12.53 -19.26 24.90
N LYS A 26 13.31 -19.42 25.98
CA LYS A 26 14.03 -20.67 26.31
C LYS A 26 13.41 -21.43 27.48
N GLY A 27 12.36 -20.90 28.10
CA GLY A 27 11.68 -21.51 29.24
C GLY A 27 10.68 -22.56 28.80
N GLY A 28 10.95 -23.84 29.10
CA GLY A 28 10.04 -24.95 28.79
C GLY A 28 10.09 -25.47 27.35
N GLY A 29 11.10 -25.08 26.58
CA GLY A 29 11.31 -25.39 25.16
C GLY A 29 11.57 -24.11 24.36
N TYR A 30 12.23 -24.24 23.20
CA TYR A 30 12.45 -23.09 22.32
C TYR A 30 11.15 -22.81 21.57
N TYR A 31 10.54 -21.64 21.83
CA TYR A 31 9.45 -21.14 21.00
C TYR A 31 9.69 -19.68 20.60
N TYR A 32 9.24 -19.33 19.40
CA TYR A 32 9.36 -18.00 18.84
C TYR A 32 8.01 -17.28 18.93
N PHE A 33 8.05 -15.98 19.22
CA PHE A 33 6.85 -15.15 19.34
C PHE A 33 7.14 -13.77 18.77
N ILE A 34 6.11 -13.08 18.32
CA ILE A 34 6.21 -11.68 17.85
C ILE A 34 6.14 -10.78 19.07
N GLU A 35 7.20 -9.98 19.27
CA GLU A 35 7.23 -8.95 20.32
C GLU A 35 6.23 -7.84 19.97
N HIS A 36 5.53 -7.34 20.98
CA HIS A 36 4.54 -6.25 20.81
C HIS A 36 3.43 -6.58 19.80
N ALA A 37 2.91 -7.81 19.82
CA ALA A 37 1.82 -8.25 18.94
C ALA A 37 0.56 -7.35 19.05
N GLU A 38 0.37 -6.66 20.17
CA GLU A 38 -0.72 -5.70 20.40
C GLU A 38 -0.66 -4.49 19.45
N ASP A 39 0.53 -4.09 19.01
CA ASP A 39 0.70 -2.98 18.05
C ASP A 39 0.23 -3.39 16.63
N MET A 40 0.15 -4.69 16.37
CA MET A 40 -0.38 -5.24 15.13
C MET A 40 -1.91 -5.27 15.09
N GLU A 41 -2.57 -5.34 16.25
CA GLU A 41 -4.04 -5.36 16.36
C GLU A 41 -4.65 -3.97 16.15
N ARG A 42 -3.88 -2.90 16.30
CA ARG A 42 -4.33 -1.52 16.11
C ARG A 42 -4.59 -1.13 14.66
N GLY A 43 -4.43 -2.06 13.72
CA GLY A 43 -4.61 -1.82 12.29
C GLY A 43 -3.37 -1.19 11.65
N GLY A 44 -3.49 -0.89 10.35
CA GLY A 44 -2.42 -0.33 9.54
C GLY A 44 -1.88 -1.29 8.50
N VAL A 45 -0.89 -0.84 7.75
CA VAL A 45 -0.32 -1.58 6.61
C VAL A 45 0.27 -2.93 7.05
N ARG A 46 0.92 -2.98 8.20
CA ARG A 46 1.53 -4.22 8.75
C ARG A 46 0.49 -5.30 9.02
N SER A 47 -0.56 -4.96 9.75
CA SER A 47 -1.66 -5.88 10.06
C SER A 47 -2.35 -6.37 8.78
N TRP A 48 -2.56 -5.48 7.83
CA TRP A 48 -3.13 -5.82 6.53
C TRP A 48 -2.24 -6.79 5.75
N LEU A 49 -0.93 -6.55 5.66
CA LEU A 49 0.02 -7.43 4.98
C LEU A 49 0.07 -8.82 5.60
N LEU A 50 0.17 -8.91 6.93
CA LEU A 50 0.22 -10.20 7.64
C LEU A 50 -1.07 -10.99 7.47
N ASN A 51 -2.22 -10.34 7.60
CA ASN A 51 -3.51 -10.98 7.38
C ASN A 51 -3.68 -11.46 5.94
N THR A 52 -3.27 -10.65 4.96
CA THR A 52 -3.31 -11.01 3.55
C THR A 52 -2.41 -12.22 3.27
N PHE A 53 -1.20 -12.23 3.84
CA PHE A 53 -0.26 -13.34 3.68
C PHE A 53 -0.78 -14.63 4.35
N ALA A 54 -1.31 -14.53 5.57
CA ALA A 54 -1.88 -15.67 6.30
C ALA A 54 -3.08 -16.28 5.55
N VAL A 55 -4.00 -15.46 5.06
CA VAL A 55 -5.15 -15.90 4.27
C VAL A 55 -4.70 -16.54 2.96
N ASN A 56 -3.73 -15.94 2.26
CA ASN A 56 -3.20 -16.49 1.01
C ASN A 56 -2.56 -17.87 1.22
N ASN A 57 -1.81 -18.06 2.31
CA ASN A 57 -1.24 -19.37 2.65
C ASN A 57 -2.32 -20.42 2.95
N LEU A 58 -3.33 -20.07 3.75
CA LEU A 58 -4.47 -20.95 4.02
C LEU A 58 -5.19 -21.40 2.75
N ILE A 59 -5.40 -20.49 1.80
CA ILE A 59 -6.03 -20.78 0.51
C ILE A 59 -5.14 -21.71 -0.32
N ASN A 60 -3.82 -21.48 -0.31
CA ASN A 60 -2.87 -22.31 -1.05
C ASN A 60 -2.75 -23.74 -0.47
N GLU A 61 -2.74 -23.88 0.84
CA GLU A 61 -2.72 -25.19 1.53
C GLU A 61 -4.05 -25.94 1.34
N SER A 62 -5.15 -25.22 1.19
CA SER A 62 -6.50 -25.78 1.11
C SER A 62 -6.98 -25.88 -0.34
N HIS A 63 -6.24 -26.61 -1.20
CA HIS A 63 -6.56 -26.75 -2.62
C HIS A 63 -8.01 -27.16 -2.93
N HIS A 64 -8.64 -27.95 -2.05
CA HIS A 64 -10.04 -28.37 -2.19
C HIS A 64 -11.05 -27.25 -1.96
N LEU A 65 -10.64 -26.15 -1.31
CA LEU A 65 -11.48 -24.98 -1.05
C LEU A 65 -11.44 -23.93 -2.17
N LYS A 66 -10.50 -24.02 -3.12
CA LYS A 66 -10.35 -23.02 -4.21
C LYS A 66 -11.63 -22.76 -5.00
N ARG A 67 -12.49 -23.79 -5.19
CA ARG A 67 -13.78 -23.63 -5.88
C ARG A 67 -14.89 -23.03 -5.02
N ARG A 68 -14.66 -22.92 -3.72
CA ARG A 68 -15.62 -22.39 -2.74
C ARG A 68 -15.29 -20.95 -2.33
N ILE A 69 -14.14 -20.44 -2.75
CA ILE A 69 -13.66 -19.08 -2.47
C ILE A 69 -13.67 -18.33 -3.80
N LEU A 70 -14.61 -17.40 -3.93
CA LEU A 70 -14.72 -16.56 -5.11
C LEU A 70 -14.04 -15.23 -4.81
N PHE A 71 -13.09 -14.86 -5.66
CA PHE A 71 -12.45 -13.54 -5.61
C PHE A 71 -13.08 -12.65 -6.68
N GLU A 72 -13.61 -11.53 -6.25
CA GLU A 72 -14.02 -10.49 -7.17
C GLU A 72 -12.77 -9.77 -7.69
N GLN A 73 -12.61 -9.71 -9.00
CA GLN A 73 -11.55 -8.92 -9.62
C GLN A 73 -11.97 -7.45 -9.59
N ILE A 74 -11.56 -6.75 -8.55
CA ILE A 74 -11.78 -5.30 -8.46
C ILE A 74 -10.62 -4.62 -9.18
N PRO A 75 -10.87 -3.85 -10.25
CA PRO A 75 -9.84 -3.03 -10.87
C PRO A 75 -9.26 -2.09 -9.81
N SER A 76 -8.01 -2.28 -9.43
CA SER A 76 -7.40 -1.54 -8.32
C SER A 76 -6.23 -0.66 -8.75
N GLY A 77 -5.78 -0.79 -10.02
CA GLY A 77 -4.62 -0.05 -10.52
C GLY A 77 -3.33 -0.32 -9.74
N GLN A 78 -3.22 -1.48 -9.08
CA GLN A 78 -2.10 -1.80 -8.17
C GLN A 78 -0.73 -1.74 -8.86
N HIS A 79 -0.66 -1.94 -10.16
CA HIS A 79 0.59 -1.85 -10.91
C HIS A 79 1.17 -0.43 -10.92
N PHE A 80 0.36 0.60 -10.65
CA PHE A 80 0.83 1.98 -10.48
C PHE A 80 1.38 2.28 -9.09
N LEU A 81 1.18 1.40 -8.09
CA LEU A 81 1.65 1.65 -6.72
C LEU A 81 3.17 1.76 -6.63
N THR A 82 3.90 0.82 -7.27
CA THR A 82 5.36 0.83 -7.22
C THR A 82 5.93 2.12 -7.78
N PRO A 83 5.63 2.55 -9.03
CA PRO A 83 6.16 3.80 -9.56
C PRO A 83 5.70 5.04 -8.77
N LEU A 84 4.49 5.04 -8.17
CA LEU A 84 4.04 6.12 -7.30
C LEU A 84 4.85 6.20 -6.01
N ILE A 85 5.09 5.07 -5.35
CA ILE A 85 5.87 5.02 -4.11
C ILE A 85 7.33 5.45 -4.39
N GLU A 86 7.90 5.03 -5.50
CA GLU A 86 9.24 5.45 -5.93
C GLU A 86 9.28 6.96 -6.19
N ALA A 87 8.33 7.52 -6.91
CA ALA A 87 8.25 8.96 -7.16
C ALA A 87 8.09 9.78 -5.86
N MET A 88 7.26 9.31 -4.92
CA MET A 88 7.11 9.93 -3.60
C MET A 88 8.41 9.86 -2.78
N ARG A 89 9.10 8.71 -2.79
CA ARG A 89 10.39 8.54 -2.11
C ARG A 89 11.45 9.49 -2.67
N ASP A 90 11.49 9.63 -4.01
CA ASP A 90 12.48 10.42 -4.70
C ASP A 90 12.10 11.91 -4.77
N GLY A 91 10.90 12.27 -4.30
CA GLY A 91 10.40 13.65 -4.26
C GLY A 91 10.21 14.25 -5.64
N VAL A 92 9.77 13.45 -6.62
CA VAL A 92 9.58 13.89 -8.01
C VAL A 92 8.13 13.87 -8.42
N THR A 93 7.76 14.77 -9.35
CA THR A 93 6.43 14.82 -9.94
C THR A 93 6.19 13.63 -10.88
N VAL A 94 4.93 13.32 -11.10
CA VAL A 94 4.50 12.28 -12.04
C VAL A 94 3.56 12.87 -13.09
N GLU A 95 3.68 12.39 -14.31
CA GLU A 95 2.73 12.63 -15.38
C GLU A 95 1.71 11.50 -15.39
N LEU A 96 0.43 11.86 -15.33
CA LEU A 96 -0.70 10.92 -15.33
C LEU A 96 -1.48 11.02 -16.62
N THR A 97 -1.79 9.91 -17.26
CA THR A 97 -2.89 9.81 -18.22
C THR A 97 -4.12 9.27 -17.47
N TYR A 98 -5.11 10.11 -17.26
CA TYR A 98 -6.23 9.86 -16.36
C TYR A 98 -7.58 10.13 -17.01
N GLN A 99 -8.51 9.19 -16.83
CA GLN A 99 -9.91 9.35 -17.28
C GLN A 99 -10.81 9.70 -16.09
N SER A 100 -11.27 10.95 -16.05
CA SER A 100 -12.20 11.41 -15.02
C SER A 100 -13.57 10.77 -15.16
N PHE A 101 -14.30 10.69 -14.04
CA PHE A 101 -15.68 10.19 -14.07
C PHE A 101 -16.57 11.06 -14.96
N GLY A 102 -17.36 10.39 -15.83
CA GLY A 102 -18.27 11.08 -16.76
C GLY A 102 -17.58 11.75 -17.94
N ARG A 103 -16.31 11.50 -18.19
CA ARG A 103 -15.60 11.90 -19.41
C ARG A 103 -15.23 10.68 -20.24
N ASP A 104 -15.40 10.79 -21.56
CA ASP A 104 -15.08 9.71 -22.50
C ASP A 104 -13.60 9.71 -22.87
N GLU A 105 -12.91 10.83 -22.67
CA GLU A 105 -11.50 11.00 -23.02
C GLU A 105 -10.61 11.07 -21.78
N ALA A 106 -9.44 10.42 -21.87
CA ALA A 106 -8.37 10.55 -20.90
C ALA A 106 -7.54 11.81 -21.20
N ASN A 107 -7.07 12.47 -20.14
CA ASN A 107 -6.18 13.63 -20.24
C ASN A 107 -4.86 13.32 -19.58
N THR A 108 -3.78 13.80 -20.16
CA THR A 108 -2.43 13.70 -19.60
C THR A 108 -2.05 15.01 -18.93
N PHE A 109 -1.61 14.94 -17.68
CA PHE A 109 -1.21 16.09 -16.90
C PHE A 109 -0.26 15.70 -15.77
N GLU A 110 0.47 16.67 -15.27
CA GLU A 110 1.46 16.48 -14.20
C GLU A 110 0.85 16.79 -12.84
N VAL A 111 1.28 16.00 -11.83
CA VAL A 111 0.91 16.19 -10.42
C VAL A 111 2.09 15.92 -9.48
N GLU A 112 2.03 16.50 -8.29
CA GLU A 112 2.94 16.27 -7.18
C GLU A 112 2.34 15.19 -6.25
N PRO A 113 2.87 13.96 -6.21
CA PRO A 113 2.29 12.87 -5.44
C PRO A 113 2.55 13.06 -3.93
N TYR A 114 1.50 13.18 -3.13
CA TYR A 114 1.60 13.40 -1.69
C TYR A 114 1.45 12.13 -0.87
N CYS A 115 0.39 11.37 -1.08
CA CYS A 115 0.19 10.08 -0.41
C CYS A 115 -0.73 9.16 -1.21
N VAL A 116 -0.69 7.87 -0.87
CA VAL A 116 -1.64 6.88 -1.37
C VAL A 116 -2.55 6.39 -0.24
N LYS A 117 -3.83 6.20 -0.54
CA LYS A 117 -4.84 5.71 0.40
C LYS A 117 -5.60 4.54 -0.20
N VAL A 118 -5.83 3.51 0.62
CA VAL A 118 -6.76 2.43 0.27
C VAL A 118 -8.11 2.70 0.92
N PHE A 119 -9.18 2.59 0.11
CA PHE A 119 -10.55 2.66 0.60
C PHE A 119 -11.44 1.71 -0.22
N ARG A 120 -12.18 0.83 0.45
CA ARG A 120 -13.06 -0.17 -0.17
C ARG A 120 -12.36 -0.96 -1.29
N GLN A 121 -11.17 -1.48 -0.98
CA GLN A 121 -10.32 -2.31 -1.87
C GLN A 121 -9.77 -1.57 -3.12
N ARG A 122 -9.93 -0.26 -3.23
CA ARG A 122 -9.40 0.57 -4.29
C ARG A 122 -8.30 1.47 -3.76
N TRP A 123 -7.31 1.74 -4.58
CA TRP A 123 -6.21 2.65 -4.29
C TRP A 123 -6.48 4.02 -4.88
N TYR A 124 -6.10 5.02 -4.13
CA TYR A 124 -6.24 6.43 -4.49
C TYR A 124 -4.94 7.16 -4.25
N LEU A 125 -4.53 7.98 -5.22
CA LEU A 125 -3.46 8.94 -5.09
C LEU A 125 -4.03 10.29 -4.64
N VAL A 126 -3.47 10.85 -3.59
CA VAL A 126 -3.65 12.25 -3.21
C VAL A 126 -2.47 13.02 -3.74
N ALA A 127 -2.71 13.99 -4.59
CA ALA A 127 -1.67 14.76 -5.24
C ALA A 127 -2.10 16.21 -5.44
N ARG A 128 -1.14 17.14 -5.38
CA ARG A 128 -1.38 18.53 -5.80
C ARG A 128 -1.30 18.64 -7.31
N SER A 129 -2.31 19.25 -7.89
CA SER A 129 -2.28 19.66 -9.29
C SER A 129 -1.66 21.06 -9.38
N PRO A 130 -0.49 21.23 -10.03
CA PRO A 130 0.09 22.55 -10.22
C PRO A 130 -0.80 23.47 -11.05
N TYR A 131 -1.55 22.89 -11.99
CA TYR A 131 -2.46 23.64 -12.87
C TYR A 131 -3.62 24.29 -12.11
N TYR A 132 -4.26 23.54 -11.19
CA TYR A 132 -5.40 24.05 -10.41
C TYR A 132 -4.99 24.64 -9.06
N ASP A 133 -3.72 24.49 -8.67
CA ASP A 133 -3.19 24.83 -7.35
C ASP A 133 -4.01 24.21 -6.20
N LYS A 134 -4.41 22.97 -6.37
CA LYS A 134 -5.26 22.24 -5.42
C LYS A 134 -4.79 20.81 -5.22
N VAL A 135 -4.99 20.31 -4.01
CA VAL A 135 -4.86 18.89 -3.70
C VAL A 135 -6.11 18.17 -4.19
N MET A 136 -5.92 17.13 -4.99
CA MET A 136 -6.96 16.34 -5.61
C MET A 136 -6.75 14.86 -5.34
N ILE A 137 -7.81 14.06 -5.51
CA ILE A 137 -7.81 12.62 -5.28
C ILE A 137 -8.05 11.92 -6.62
N TYR A 138 -7.14 11.03 -6.98
CA TYR A 138 -7.17 10.27 -8.22
C TYR A 138 -7.28 8.78 -7.91
N SER A 139 -8.27 8.11 -8.48
CA SER A 139 -8.43 6.66 -8.34
C SER A 139 -7.45 5.95 -9.27
N LEU A 140 -6.64 5.01 -8.76
CA LEU A 140 -5.62 4.34 -9.56
C LEU A 140 -6.22 3.48 -10.69
N ASP A 141 -7.41 2.95 -10.49
CA ASP A 141 -8.12 2.15 -11.50
C ASP A 141 -8.61 2.96 -12.72
N ARG A 142 -8.47 4.29 -12.67
CA ARG A 142 -8.77 5.20 -13.78
C ARG A 142 -7.53 5.81 -14.43
N MET A 143 -6.36 5.40 -13.97
CA MET A 143 -5.11 5.75 -14.61
C MET A 143 -4.89 4.81 -15.80
N HIS A 144 -4.54 5.35 -16.93
CA HIS A 144 -4.16 4.61 -18.13
C HIS A 144 -2.64 4.50 -18.23
N ASP A 145 -1.94 5.56 -17.75
CA ASP A 145 -0.49 5.61 -17.74
C ASP A 145 0.03 6.49 -16.60
N LEU A 146 1.27 6.24 -16.18
CA LEU A 146 1.96 6.99 -15.14
C LEU A 146 3.47 6.92 -15.36
N GLU A 147 4.09 8.09 -15.50
CA GLU A 147 5.54 8.23 -15.66
C GLU A 147 6.11 9.25 -14.68
N ALA A 148 7.25 8.94 -14.05
CA ALA A 148 7.99 9.91 -13.26
C ALA A 148 8.68 10.91 -14.18
N THR A 149 8.48 12.22 -13.94
CA THR A 149 9.04 13.27 -14.82
C THR A 149 10.50 13.60 -14.51
N GLY A 150 11.01 13.17 -13.34
CA GLY A 150 12.33 13.55 -12.83
C GLY A 150 12.40 15.00 -12.32
N ARG A 151 11.31 15.77 -12.35
CA ARG A 151 11.24 17.13 -11.77
C ARG A 151 10.97 17.03 -10.28
N ALA A 152 11.87 17.58 -9.47
CA ALA A 152 11.69 17.64 -8.03
C ALA A 152 10.56 18.60 -7.65
N PHE A 153 9.84 18.28 -6.58
CA PHE A 153 8.89 19.16 -5.92
C PHE A 153 9.14 19.19 -4.42
N ASP A 154 8.72 20.28 -3.76
CA ASP A 154 8.84 20.39 -2.31
C ASP A 154 7.55 19.87 -1.65
N TYR A 155 7.65 18.73 -0.96
CA TYR A 155 6.53 18.20 -0.18
C TYR A 155 6.20 19.17 0.97
N PRO A 156 4.97 19.69 1.06
CA PRO A 156 4.62 20.68 2.06
C PRO A 156 4.69 20.08 3.47
N LYS A 157 5.53 20.63 4.35
CA LYS A 157 5.64 20.20 5.75
C LYS A 157 4.34 20.36 6.54
N SER A 158 3.42 21.18 6.04
CA SER A 158 2.10 21.41 6.64
C SER A 158 1.04 20.40 6.16
N PHE A 159 1.33 19.56 5.17
CA PHE A 159 0.39 18.55 4.72
C PHE A 159 0.48 17.31 5.59
N ASP A 160 -0.61 17.01 6.28
CA ASP A 160 -0.80 15.79 7.06
C ASP A 160 -1.93 14.98 6.43
N PRO A 161 -1.67 13.76 5.92
CA PRO A 161 -2.69 12.91 5.34
C PRO A 161 -3.83 12.55 6.31
N GLU A 162 -3.54 12.36 7.60
CA GLU A 162 -4.56 12.02 8.60
C GLU A 162 -5.49 13.20 8.84
N GLU A 163 -4.93 14.41 8.98
CA GLU A 163 -5.71 15.63 9.13
C GLU A 163 -6.52 15.96 7.87
N PHE A 164 -5.93 15.73 6.68
CA PHE A 164 -6.62 15.93 5.40
C PHE A 164 -7.89 15.07 5.27
N PHE A 165 -7.87 13.85 5.80
CA PHE A 165 -9.01 12.95 5.77
C PHE A 165 -9.85 12.94 7.04
N ARG A 166 -9.54 13.74 8.05
CA ARG A 166 -10.15 13.70 9.38
C ARG A 166 -11.67 13.82 9.37
N PHE A 167 -12.22 14.68 8.51
CA PHE A 167 -13.66 14.91 8.39
C PHE A 167 -14.25 14.32 7.11
N SER A 168 -13.49 13.49 6.40
CA SER A 168 -13.92 12.91 5.13
C SER A 168 -14.68 11.61 5.33
N PHE A 169 -15.64 11.34 4.47
CA PHE A 169 -16.23 10.02 4.34
C PHE A 169 -15.46 9.20 3.30
N GLY A 170 -14.47 8.46 3.78
CA GLY A 170 -13.60 7.67 2.91
C GLY A 170 -12.64 8.52 2.08
N ILE A 171 -13.02 8.85 0.85
CA ILE A 171 -12.26 9.67 -0.11
C ILE A 171 -12.97 10.98 -0.50
N ILE A 172 -14.14 11.22 0.06
CA ILE A 172 -14.93 12.45 -0.16
C ILE A 172 -14.52 13.44 0.93
N VAL A 173 -13.79 14.46 0.54
CA VAL A 173 -13.25 15.52 1.40
C VAL A 173 -14.14 16.75 1.35
#